data_9029e0db8b1533f2556fb894a7393e93
#
_entry.id   9029e0db8b1533f2556fb894a7393e93
#
_cell.length_a   1.000
_cell.length_b   1.000
_cell.length_c   1.000
_cell.angle_alpha   90.00
_cell.angle_beta   90.00
_cell.angle_gamma   90.00
#
_symmetry.space_group_name_H-M   'P 1'
#
loop_
_entity.id
_entity.type
_entity.pdbx_description
1 polymer ?
#
loop_
_entity_poly.entity_id
_entity_poly.type
_entity_poly.pdbx_seq_one_letter_code
_entity_poly.pdbx_strand_id
1 'polypeptide(L)'
;KQESEALYAGLRAGGKNNARPWNGGIGRVQLGFLEGKLKQAQKSGKNALVFCHFPVLPESASNLWNDAEAVALLEKYPSVKAYFCGHNHAGDYVFKNGIHYLTFQAMVETPDSPAYAVVTIEKDAILIKGFGREPSRELGLEPGR
;
A
#
# COMPACT_ATOMS: atom_id res chain seq x y z
N LYS A 1 6.83 5.62 20.29
CA LYS A 1 6.24 6.96 20.54
C LYS A 1 7.19 8.06 20.10
N GLN A 2 8.40 8.15 20.66
CA GLN A 2 9.40 9.19 20.29
C GLN A 2 9.75 9.20 18.80
N GLU A 3 9.93 8.04 18.18
CA GLU A 3 10.23 7.92 16.74
C GLU A 3 9.12 8.51 15.87
N SER A 4 7.86 8.22 16.19
CA SER A 4 6.71 8.74 15.43
C SER A 4 6.51 10.24 15.63
N GLU A 5 6.75 10.74 16.81
CA GLU A 5 6.69 12.19 17.12
C GLU A 5 7.75 12.98 16.35
N ALA A 6 8.98 12.47 16.32
CA ALA A 6 10.08 13.09 15.56
C ALA A 6 9.82 13.08 14.05
N LEU A 7 9.32 11.97 13.51
CA LEU A 7 8.96 11.84 12.10
C LEU A 7 7.87 12.85 11.73
N TYR A 8 6.79 12.89 12.49
CA TYR A 8 5.68 13.81 12.25
C TYR A 8 6.11 15.28 12.33
N ALA A 9 6.92 15.65 13.33
CA ALA A 9 7.44 17.01 13.47
C ALA A 9 8.31 17.43 12.28
N GLY A 10 9.18 16.53 11.80
CA GLY A 10 10.01 16.77 10.61
C GLY A 10 9.18 16.98 9.34
N LEU A 11 8.15 16.18 9.13
CA LEU A 11 7.25 16.32 7.98
C LEU A 11 6.47 17.64 8.00
N ARG A 12 5.98 18.05 9.18
CA ARG A 12 5.32 19.34 9.35
C ARG A 12 6.25 20.51 9.04
N ALA A 13 7.46 20.47 9.56
CA ALA A 13 8.46 21.50 9.30
C ALA A 13 8.82 21.59 7.81
N GLY A 14 8.85 20.45 7.10
CA GLY A 14 9.08 20.37 5.66
C GLY A 14 7.87 20.67 4.78
N GLY A 15 6.71 21.02 5.34
CA GLY A 15 5.49 21.34 4.59
C GLY A 15 4.91 20.17 3.80
N LYS A 16 5.16 18.93 4.23
CA LYS A 16 4.70 17.73 3.53
C LYS A 16 3.18 17.58 3.61
N ASN A 17 2.55 17.25 2.47
CA ASN A 17 1.09 17.11 2.38
C ASN A 17 0.53 16.04 3.31
N ASN A 18 1.25 14.91 3.45
CA ASN A 18 0.89 13.79 4.31
C ASN A 18 1.21 14.01 5.81
N ALA A 19 1.69 15.19 6.21
CA ALA A 19 1.90 15.57 7.60
C ALA A 19 0.56 15.85 8.31
N ARG A 20 -0.29 14.83 8.40
CA ARG A 20 -1.61 14.88 9.02
C ARG A 20 -1.61 14.07 10.31
N PRO A 21 -2.26 14.55 11.40
CA PRO A 21 -2.24 13.88 12.70
C PRO A 21 -2.97 12.53 12.71
N TRP A 22 -3.85 12.30 11.74
CA TRP A 22 -4.58 11.04 11.57
C TRP A 22 -3.86 9.98 10.75
N ASN A 23 -2.71 10.33 10.13
CA ASN A 23 -1.86 9.36 9.46
C ASN A 23 -0.92 8.67 10.45
N GLY A 24 -0.28 7.61 9.99
CA GLY A 24 0.74 6.88 10.74
C GLY A 24 2.05 6.73 9.97
N GLY A 25 3.02 6.12 10.60
CA GLY A 25 4.29 5.75 10.00
C GLY A 25 4.69 4.33 10.36
N ILE A 26 5.55 3.72 9.56
CA ILE A 26 6.16 2.43 9.84
C ILE A 26 7.50 2.67 10.55
N GLY A 27 7.62 2.21 11.80
CA GLY A 27 8.86 2.34 12.57
C GLY A 27 9.96 1.41 12.07
N ARG A 28 11.22 1.71 12.43
CA ARG A 28 12.40 0.98 11.95
C ARG A 28 12.35 -0.53 12.20
N VAL A 29 11.83 -0.95 13.34
CA VAL A 29 11.69 -2.38 13.66
C VAL A 29 10.74 -3.07 12.68
N GLN A 30 9.63 -2.41 12.36
CA GLN A 30 8.63 -2.92 11.41
C GLN A 30 9.15 -2.92 9.97
N LEU A 31 9.88 -1.87 9.56
CA LEU A 31 10.55 -1.85 8.25
C LEU A 31 11.58 -2.98 8.13
N GLY A 32 12.37 -3.21 9.18
CA GLY A 32 13.33 -4.33 9.22
C GLY A 32 12.64 -5.70 9.15
N PHE A 33 11.50 -5.87 9.82
CA PHE A 33 10.69 -7.09 9.71
C PHE A 33 10.17 -7.27 8.28
N LEU A 34 9.59 -6.22 7.69
CA LEU A 34 9.10 -6.25 6.30
C LEU A 34 10.24 -6.61 5.34
N GLU A 35 11.37 -5.93 5.43
CA GLU A 35 12.54 -6.24 4.59
C GLU A 35 12.97 -7.69 4.71
N GLY A 36 13.02 -8.23 5.91
CA GLY A 36 13.34 -9.64 6.16
C GLY A 36 12.38 -10.60 5.44
N LYS A 37 11.08 -10.29 5.44
CA LYS A 37 10.07 -11.09 4.73
C LYS A 37 10.18 -10.99 3.22
N LEU A 38 10.46 -9.81 2.69
CA LEU A 38 10.67 -9.59 1.26
C LEU A 38 11.92 -10.32 0.75
N LYS A 39 13.03 -10.27 1.50
CA LYS A 39 14.24 -11.07 1.23
C LYS A 39 13.94 -12.57 1.18
N GLN A 40 13.16 -13.06 2.14
CA GLN A 40 12.76 -14.46 2.20
C GLN A 40 11.90 -14.87 1.00
N ALA A 41 10.89 -14.05 0.64
CA ALA A 41 10.04 -14.29 -0.51
C ALA A 41 10.86 -14.37 -1.80
N GLN A 42 11.71 -13.39 -2.03
CA GLN A 42 12.59 -13.35 -3.21
C GLN A 42 13.52 -14.55 -3.28
N LYS A 43 14.18 -14.93 -2.16
CA LYS A 43 15.06 -16.10 -2.11
C LYS A 43 14.33 -17.41 -2.42
N SER A 44 13.05 -17.51 -2.06
CA SER A 44 12.23 -18.70 -2.30
C SER A 44 11.44 -18.68 -3.61
N GLY A 45 11.67 -17.68 -4.47
CA GLY A 45 10.96 -17.54 -5.76
C GLY A 45 9.45 -17.29 -5.61
N LYS A 46 9.02 -16.72 -4.47
CA LYS A 46 7.62 -16.46 -4.17
C LYS A 46 7.28 -15.00 -4.40
N ASN A 47 6.10 -14.75 -4.95
CA ASN A 47 5.53 -13.41 -4.98
C ASN A 47 5.11 -12.96 -3.58
N ALA A 48 5.20 -11.66 -3.33
CA ALA A 48 4.79 -11.03 -2.08
C ALA A 48 3.67 -10.02 -2.34
N LEU A 49 2.61 -10.10 -1.55
CA LEU A 49 1.56 -9.10 -1.45
C LEU A 49 1.67 -8.44 -0.09
N VAL A 50 1.68 -7.12 -0.06
CA VAL A 50 1.82 -6.34 1.17
C VAL A 50 0.49 -5.66 1.47
N PHE A 51 0.05 -5.76 2.72
CA PHE A 51 -1.17 -5.13 3.21
C PHE A 51 -0.82 -4.12 4.29
N CYS A 52 -1.36 -2.93 4.18
CA CYS A 52 -1.22 -1.87 5.16
C CYS A 52 -2.53 -1.09 5.24
N HIS A 53 -2.75 -0.37 6.34
CA HIS A 53 -3.92 0.52 6.41
C HIS A 53 -3.74 1.77 5.53
N PHE A 54 -2.55 2.37 5.57
CA PHE A 54 -2.28 3.64 4.90
C PHE A 54 -1.74 3.47 3.49
N PRO A 55 -2.13 4.30 2.50
CA PRO A 55 -1.51 4.34 1.20
C PRO A 55 -0.07 4.88 1.25
N VAL A 56 0.69 4.59 0.20
CA VAL A 56 2.03 5.11 -0.04
C VAL A 56 2.15 5.75 -1.42
N LEU A 57 1.27 5.39 -2.35
CA LEU A 57 1.13 5.93 -3.71
C LEU A 57 -0.34 5.86 -4.16
N PRO A 58 -0.75 6.77 -5.10
CA PRO A 58 -0.05 7.99 -5.49
C PRO A 58 0.11 8.97 -4.34
N GLU A 59 0.87 10.06 -4.54
CA GLU A 59 1.06 11.08 -3.50
C GLU A 59 -0.28 11.70 -3.08
N SER A 60 -0.57 11.64 -1.79
CA SER A 60 -1.81 12.17 -1.22
C SER A 60 -1.63 12.62 0.23
N ALA A 61 -2.61 13.39 0.72
CA ALA A 61 -2.64 13.79 2.14
C ALA A 61 -2.89 12.62 3.09
N SER A 62 -3.36 11.47 2.58
CA SER A 62 -3.68 10.27 3.35
C SER A 62 -2.52 9.27 3.45
N ASN A 63 -1.38 9.57 2.83
CA ASN A 63 -0.25 8.64 2.79
C ASN A 63 0.42 8.46 4.15
N LEU A 64 1.08 7.30 4.31
CA LEU A 64 2.04 7.07 5.40
C LEU A 64 3.00 8.25 5.52
N TRP A 65 3.37 8.61 6.75
CA TRP A 65 4.36 9.67 6.97
C TRP A 65 5.70 9.40 6.29
N ASN A 66 6.13 8.14 6.27
CA ASN A 66 7.36 7.71 5.60
C ASN A 66 7.08 6.89 4.33
N ASP A 67 6.11 7.34 3.54
CA ASP A 67 5.68 6.70 2.27
C ASP A 67 6.85 6.50 1.29
N ALA A 68 7.70 7.49 1.11
CA ALA A 68 8.86 7.41 0.22
C ALA A 68 9.85 6.29 0.65
N GLU A 69 10.08 6.13 1.95
CA GLU A 69 10.93 5.07 2.50
C GLU A 69 10.29 3.69 2.29
N ALA A 70 8.97 3.58 2.53
CA ALA A 70 8.23 2.35 2.29
C ALA A 70 8.24 1.96 0.80
N VAL A 71 7.99 2.91 -0.11
CA VAL A 71 8.05 2.68 -1.56
C VAL A 71 9.44 2.23 -1.99
N ALA A 72 10.50 2.91 -1.54
CA ALA A 72 11.88 2.53 -1.85
C ALA A 72 12.20 1.11 -1.38
N LEU A 73 11.70 0.71 -0.21
CA LEU A 73 11.87 -0.66 0.30
C LEU A 73 11.13 -1.68 -0.57
N LEU A 74 9.88 -1.41 -0.94
CA LEU A 74 9.06 -2.31 -1.77
C LEU A 74 9.69 -2.49 -3.16
N GLU A 75 10.07 -1.39 -3.81
CA GLU A 75 10.64 -1.38 -5.16
C GLU A 75 12.02 -2.05 -5.26
N LYS A 76 12.71 -2.22 -4.13
CA LYS A 76 13.98 -2.98 -4.04
C LYS A 76 13.81 -4.48 -4.30
N TYR A 77 12.60 -5.03 -4.13
CA TYR A 77 12.32 -6.46 -4.23
C TYR A 77 11.36 -6.78 -5.37
N PRO A 78 11.84 -7.31 -6.51
CA PRO A 78 11.01 -7.73 -7.65
C PRO A 78 9.92 -8.76 -7.32
N SER A 79 10.06 -9.45 -6.19
CA SER A 79 9.04 -10.36 -5.67
C SER A 79 7.77 -9.65 -5.21
N VAL A 80 7.82 -8.35 -4.89
CA VAL A 80 6.63 -7.58 -4.53
C VAL A 80 5.79 -7.33 -5.77
N LYS A 81 4.53 -7.75 -5.74
CA LYS A 81 3.60 -7.60 -6.86
C LYS A 81 2.48 -6.61 -6.58
N ALA A 82 2.03 -6.53 -5.33
CA ALA A 82 1.01 -5.57 -4.95
C ALA A 82 1.18 -5.05 -3.53
N TYR A 83 0.75 -3.80 -3.33
CA TYR A 83 0.55 -3.14 -2.06
C TYR A 83 -0.91 -2.73 -1.96
N PHE A 84 -1.65 -3.33 -1.04
CA PHE A 84 -3.07 -3.10 -0.84
C PHE A 84 -3.31 -2.32 0.45
N CYS A 85 -4.13 -1.30 0.38
CA CYS A 85 -4.41 -0.43 1.51
C CYS A 85 -5.85 0.13 1.49
N GLY A 86 -6.16 0.94 2.48
CA GLY A 86 -7.40 1.68 2.63
C GLY A 86 -7.13 3.14 2.98
N HIS A 87 -7.74 3.65 4.04
CA HIS A 87 -7.59 4.98 4.62
C HIS A 87 -8.04 6.15 3.73
N ASN A 88 -7.62 6.23 2.48
CA ASN A 88 -8.21 7.15 1.51
C ASN A 88 -9.54 6.56 1.01
N HIS A 89 -10.63 7.08 1.54
CA HIS A 89 -11.98 6.54 1.33
C HIS A 89 -12.45 6.57 -0.14
N ALA A 90 -11.89 7.47 -0.94
CA ALA A 90 -12.21 7.54 -2.37
C ALA A 90 -11.65 6.35 -3.18
N GLY A 91 -10.67 5.64 -2.61
CA GLY A 91 -9.89 4.66 -3.33
C GLY A 91 -8.88 5.31 -4.28
N ASP A 92 -7.88 4.59 -4.70
CA ASP A 92 -6.90 5.04 -5.69
C ASP A 92 -6.13 3.86 -6.29
N TYR A 93 -5.47 4.09 -7.42
CA TYR A 93 -4.67 3.05 -8.05
C TYR A 93 -3.53 3.63 -8.87
N VAL A 94 -2.35 3.04 -8.74
CA VAL A 94 -1.22 3.29 -9.64
C VAL A 94 -0.38 2.02 -9.82
N PHE A 95 0.05 1.77 -11.04
CA PHE A 95 1.05 0.75 -11.34
C PHE A 95 2.41 1.44 -11.54
N LYS A 96 3.37 1.05 -10.74
CA LYS A 96 4.71 1.65 -10.78
C LYS A 96 5.77 0.59 -10.49
N ASN A 97 6.80 0.55 -11.30
CA ASN A 97 7.95 -0.34 -11.11
C ASN A 97 7.53 -1.80 -10.84
N GLY A 98 6.54 -2.33 -11.64
CA GLY A 98 6.05 -3.71 -11.54
C GLY A 98 5.25 -4.02 -10.27
N ILE A 99 4.85 -3.00 -9.50
CA ILE A 99 4.04 -3.13 -8.29
C ILE A 99 2.71 -2.42 -8.49
N HIS A 100 1.63 -3.10 -8.17
CA HIS A 100 0.28 -2.53 -8.13
C HIS A 100 0.05 -1.92 -6.75
N TYR A 101 -0.10 -0.61 -6.67
CA TYR A 101 -0.51 0.11 -5.47
C TYR A 101 -2.00 0.40 -5.56
N LEU A 102 -2.80 -0.27 -4.75
CA LEU A 102 -4.25 -0.16 -4.75
C LEU A 102 -4.77 0.22 -3.38
N THR A 103 -5.47 1.33 -3.33
CA THR A 103 -6.28 1.75 -2.18
C THR A 103 -7.73 1.36 -2.45
N PHE A 104 -8.30 0.49 -1.63
CA PHE A 104 -9.71 0.12 -1.72
C PHE A 104 -10.60 1.24 -1.20
N GLN A 105 -11.78 1.41 -1.80
CA GLN A 105 -12.77 2.36 -1.33
C GLN A 105 -13.32 1.99 0.04
N ALA A 106 -13.64 3.00 0.85
CA ALA A 106 -14.20 2.76 2.17
C ALA A 106 -15.64 2.27 2.11
N MET A 107 -15.96 1.26 2.90
CA MET A 107 -17.32 0.71 3.00
C MET A 107 -18.32 1.71 3.59
N VAL A 108 -17.87 2.65 4.40
CA VAL A 108 -18.68 3.51 5.26
C VAL A 108 -19.20 4.80 4.62
N GLU A 109 -18.86 5.09 3.36
CA GLU A 109 -19.16 6.39 2.73
C GLU A 109 -20.62 6.59 2.38
N THR A 110 -21.38 5.53 2.15
CA THR A 110 -22.78 5.61 1.79
C THR A 110 -23.61 4.59 2.57
N PRO A 111 -24.83 4.94 3.01
CA PRO A 111 -25.69 4.02 3.74
C PRO A 111 -26.23 2.86 2.87
N ASP A 112 -26.38 3.10 1.57
CA ASP A 112 -27.13 2.21 0.67
C ASP A 112 -26.25 1.37 -0.24
N SER A 113 -24.97 1.70 -0.35
CA SER A 113 -24.03 1.01 -1.24
C SER A 113 -22.70 0.76 -0.54
N PRO A 114 -22.41 -0.49 -0.15
CA PRO A 114 -21.11 -0.83 0.43
C PRO A 114 -19.98 -0.72 -0.61
N ALA A 115 -18.75 -0.81 -0.15
CA ALA A 115 -17.58 -1.01 -1.00
C ALA A 115 -16.73 -2.12 -0.41
N TYR A 116 -16.62 -3.24 -1.12
CA TYR A 116 -15.75 -4.35 -0.73
C TYR A 116 -15.36 -5.16 -1.96
N ALA A 117 -14.35 -6.00 -1.85
CA ALA A 117 -13.91 -6.85 -2.94
C ALA A 117 -13.56 -8.26 -2.46
N VAL A 118 -13.70 -9.22 -3.38
CA VAL A 118 -13.07 -10.53 -3.28
C VAL A 118 -11.82 -10.52 -4.15
N VAL A 119 -10.69 -10.86 -3.55
CA VAL A 119 -9.39 -10.91 -4.25
C VAL A 119 -9.02 -12.37 -4.49
N THR A 120 -8.84 -12.74 -5.75
CA THR A 120 -8.36 -14.05 -6.16
C THR A 120 -6.95 -13.92 -6.72
N ILE A 121 -6.03 -14.72 -6.21
CA ILE A 121 -4.65 -14.74 -6.67
C ILE A 121 -4.51 -15.92 -7.64
N GLU A 122 -4.19 -15.60 -8.88
CA GLU A 122 -3.91 -16.56 -9.93
C GLU A 122 -2.42 -16.60 -10.27
N LYS A 123 -2.03 -17.47 -11.18
CA LYS A 123 -0.63 -17.62 -11.58
C LYS A 123 -0.06 -16.31 -12.17
N ASP A 124 -0.82 -15.69 -13.05
CA ASP A 124 -0.36 -14.59 -13.89
C ASP A 124 -1.15 -13.28 -13.64
N ALA A 125 -2.09 -13.27 -12.68
CA ALA A 125 -2.91 -12.11 -12.37
C ALA A 125 -3.44 -12.13 -10.93
N ILE A 126 -3.82 -10.95 -10.44
CA ILE A 126 -4.65 -10.79 -9.24
C ILE A 126 -6.00 -10.26 -9.71
N LEU A 127 -7.05 -11.06 -9.53
CA LEU A 127 -8.41 -10.69 -9.89
C LEU A 127 -9.09 -10.05 -8.69
N ILE A 128 -9.61 -8.85 -8.87
CA ILE A 128 -10.35 -8.10 -7.85
C ILE A 128 -11.80 -8.02 -8.33
N LYS A 129 -12.67 -8.79 -7.69
CA LYS A 129 -14.11 -8.70 -7.92
C LYS A 129 -14.70 -7.72 -6.93
N GLY A 130 -14.94 -6.51 -7.39
CA GLY A 130 -15.53 -5.44 -6.60
C GLY A 130 -17.04 -5.57 -6.48
N PHE A 131 -17.57 -5.03 -5.38
CA PHE A 131 -19.00 -5.00 -5.08
C PHE A 131 -19.39 -3.62 -4.57
N GLY A 132 -20.63 -3.21 -4.90
CA GLY A 132 -21.12 -1.88 -4.58
C GLY A 132 -20.31 -0.82 -5.32
N ARG A 133 -19.66 0.08 -4.58
CA ARG A 133 -18.87 1.16 -5.19
C ARG A 133 -17.44 0.75 -5.57
N GLU A 134 -16.92 -0.38 -5.04
CA GLU A 134 -15.57 -0.84 -5.39
C GLU A 134 -15.55 -1.40 -6.82
N PRO A 135 -14.73 -0.88 -7.72
CA PRO A 135 -14.62 -1.39 -9.07
C PRO A 135 -13.89 -2.73 -9.14
N SER A 136 -14.32 -3.59 -10.08
CA SER A 136 -13.56 -4.80 -10.42
C SER A 136 -12.33 -4.46 -11.25
N ARG A 137 -11.22 -5.19 -11.03
CA ARG A 137 -9.95 -5.02 -11.74
C ARG A 137 -9.27 -6.36 -11.97
N GLU A 138 -8.48 -6.41 -13.01
CA GLU A 138 -7.50 -7.46 -13.25
C GLU A 138 -6.11 -6.84 -13.23
N LEU A 139 -5.26 -7.30 -12.33
CA LEU A 139 -3.90 -6.81 -12.14
C LEU A 139 -2.94 -7.87 -12.66
N GLY A 140 -2.38 -7.66 -13.85
CA GLY A 140 -1.44 -8.59 -14.48
C GLY A 140 -0.14 -8.69 -13.69
N LEU A 141 0.32 -9.90 -13.44
CA LEU A 141 1.60 -10.15 -12.78
C LEU A 141 2.69 -10.30 -13.84
N GLU A 142 3.49 -9.24 -14.02
CA GLU A 142 4.68 -9.29 -14.87
C GLU A 142 5.59 -10.45 -14.42
N PRO A 143 6.14 -11.26 -15.36
CA PRO A 143 7.21 -12.20 -15.03
C PRO A 143 8.33 -11.46 -14.30
N GLY A 144 8.93 -12.10 -13.29
CA GLY A 144 9.92 -11.45 -12.42
C GLY A 144 10.99 -10.72 -13.22
N ARG A 145 11.30 -9.51 -12.75
CA ARG A 145 12.41 -8.69 -13.29
C ARG A 145 13.74 -9.36 -13.01
#